data_777ab546ea5e9c415eb6efaa19ab1c07
#
_entry.id   777ab546ea5e9c415eb6efaa19ab1c07
#
_cell.length_a   1.000
_cell.length_b   1.000
_cell.length_c   1.000
_cell.angle_alpha   90.00
_cell.angle_beta   90.00
_cell.angle_gamma   90.00
#
_symmetry.space_group_name_H-M   'P 1'
#
loop_
_entity.id
_entity.type
_entity.pdbx_description
1 polymer ?
#
loop_
_entity_poly.entity_id
_entity_poly.type
_entity_poly.pdbx_seq_one_letter_code
_entity_poly.pdbx_strand_id
1 'polypeptide(L)'
;PVRREILFLVHYADGILMPAIPYALALVASVIVCAANGVSTDALCATAVSAYILHMIYYILCYTTVVIASLMTGHLVIGFFGSMVLMFYMPIAASLFESFFESFFLSYYYPGDDSVFENLIRISPVMEYVHTVSLYADQKPVAMVAAAALIVSLLLIAAAVFLYKKRPSEAAGKAMAFAVSQPVIRVLITVVAGLGIGDFFWSLQRSNGWMVFGVVCGSVISHCVIESIYHFDFRKLFSHKEQLAFSTIAALAILFSFRFDVFGYDTYLPSADKVAYASVDIGRLNDWVSYGKVVEDQEIHGQRVLYSYEFTPSEI
;
A
#
# COMPACT_ATOMS: atom_id res chain seq x y z
N PRO A 1 0.12 -18.02 38.39
CA PRO A 1 0.20 -18.10 36.96
C PRO A 1 -0.49 -16.88 36.34
N VAL A 2 0.28 -16.05 35.65
CA VAL A 2 -0.25 -14.87 34.95
C VAL A 2 -1.02 -15.33 33.71
N ARG A 3 -2.21 -14.73 33.47
CA ARG A 3 -2.99 -15.03 32.27
C ARG A 3 -2.21 -14.58 31.04
N ARG A 4 -2.24 -15.38 29.96
CA ARG A 4 -1.52 -15.07 28.69
C ARG A 4 -1.87 -13.68 28.13
N GLU A 5 -3.12 -13.26 28.28
CA GLU A 5 -3.61 -11.95 27.82
C GLU A 5 -2.92 -10.80 28.53
N ILE A 6 -2.78 -10.90 29.86
CA ILE A 6 -2.12 -9.85 30.65
C ILE A 6 -0.66 -9.76 30.28
N LEU A 7 0.02 -10.90 30.10
CA LEU A 7 1.41 -10.92 29.66
C LEU A 7 1.59 -10.23 28.29
N PHE A 8 0.69 -10.53 27.33
CA PHE A 8 0.70 -9.87 26.01
C PHE A 8 0.51 -8.36 26.17
N LEU A 9 -0.50 -7.92 26.91
CA LEU A 9 -0.81 -6.50 27.07
C LEU A 9 0.32 -5.72 27.74
N VAL A 10 1.02 -6.32 28.71
CA VAL A 10 2.20 -5.69 29.35
C VAL A 10 3.30 -5.48 28.32
N HIS A 11 3.72 -6.52 27.61
CA HIS A 11 4.77 -6.36 26.57
C HIS A 11 4.35 -5.45 25.42
N TYR A 12 3.07 -5.46 25.06
CA TYR A 12 2.53 -4.57 24.04
C TYR A 12 2.58 -3.10 24.52
N ALA A 13 2.22 -2.84 25.78
CA ALA A 13 2.30 -1.50 26.37
C ALA A 13 3.77 -1.02 26.48
N ASP A 14 4.70 -1.89 26.87
CA ASP A 14 6.12 -1.57 26.90
C ASP A 14 6.62 -1.12 25.51
N GLY A 15 6.20 -1.82 24.45
CA GLY A 15 6.55 -1.45 23.07
C GLY A 15 5.96 -0.11 22.63
N ILE A 16 4.83 0.32 23.18
CA ILE A 16 4.27 1.67 22.92
C ILE A 16 5.02 2.72 23.74
N LEU A 17 5.29 2.46 25.03
CA LEU A 17 5.93 3.44 25.92
C LEU A 17 7.38 3.74 25.52
N MET A 18 8.08 2.75 24.97
CA MET A 18 9.48 2.88 24.56
C MET A 18 9.74 4.05 23.59
N PRO A 19 8.99 4.25 22.49
CA PRO A 19 9.13 5.43 21.64
C PRO A 19 8.30 6.63 22.12
N ALA A 20 7.18 6.43 22.83
CA ALA A 20 6.29 7.51 23.24
C ALA A 20 7.00 8.51 24.18
N ILE A 21 7.75 8.00 25.14
CA ILE A 21 8.45 8.83 26.14
C ILE A 21 9.59 9.66 25.49
N PRO A 22 10.55 9.08 24.76
CA PRO A 22 11.58 9.85 24.08
C PRO A 22 11.04 10.85 23.08
N TYR A 23 9.97 10.50 22.34
CA TYR A 23 9.35 11.40 21.40
C TYR A 23 8.70 12.61 22.09
N ALA A 24 7.97 12.40 23.20
CA ALA A 24 7.43 13.48 24.00
C ALA A 24 8.54 14.42 24.53
N LEU A 25 9.64 13.85 25.03
CA LEU A 25 10.78 14.64 25.50
C LEU A 25 11.45 15.45 24.39
N ALA A 26 11.56 14.86 23.18
CA ALA A 26 12.10 15.56 22.01
C ALA A 26 11.21 16.73 21.59
N LEU A 27 9.87 16.56 21.60
CA LEU A 27 8.93 17.64 21.30
C LEU A 27 8.98 18.76 22.35
N VAL A 28 9.06 18.43 23.64
CA VAL A 28 9.23 19.42 24.70
C VAL A 28 10.52 20.22 24.50
N ALA A 29 11.64 19.54 24.23
CA ALA A 29 12.91 20.19 23.94
C ALA A 29 12.79 21.12 22.71
N SER A 30 12.11 20.68 21.64
CA SER A 30 11.88 21.48 20.43
C SER A 30 11.06 22.74 20.73
N VAL A 31 9.99 22.62 21.52
CA VAL A 31 9.15 23.76 21.95
C VAL A 31 10.00 24.78 22.76
N ILE A 32 10.84 24.30 23.67
CA ILE A 32 11.72 25.17 24.49
C ILE A 32 12.69 25.95 23.59
N VAL A 33 13.33 25.28 22.63
CA VAL A 33 14.29 25.90 21.69
C VAL A 33 13.58 26.93 20.81
N CYS A 34 12.41 26.63 20.27
CA CYS A 34 11.63 27.55 19.44
C CYS A 34 11.14 28.77 20.25
N ALA A 35 10.67 28.57 21.47
CA ALA A 35 10.29 29.64 22.38
C ALA A 35 11.46 30.57 22.72
N ALA A 36 12.64 30.02 22.95
CA ALA A 36 13.87 30.80 23.19
C ALA A 36 14.28 31.66 21.97
N ASN A 37 13.85 31.25 20.76
CA ASN A 37 14.06 32.02 19.53
C ASN A 37 12.90 32.97 19.17
N GLY A 38 11.98 33.22 20.10
CA GLY A 38 10.94 34.25 19.97
C GLY A 38 9.66 33.80 19.27
N VAL A 39 9.46 32.49 19.06
CA VAL A 39 8.20 32.00 18.50
C VAL A 39 7.14 31.88 19.60
N SER A 40 5.88 32.21 19.30
CA SER A 40 4.78 32.19 20.28
C SER A 40 4.56 30.79 20.85
N THR A 41 4.60 30.68 22.19
CA THR A 41 4.49 29.41 22.91
C THR A 41 3.13 28.73 22.74
N ASP A 42 2.04 29.47 22.66
CA ASP A 42 0.69 28.91 22.58
C ASP A 42 0.48 28.12 21.27
N ALA A 43 0.86 28.70 20.13
CA ALA A 43 0.77 28.06 18.84
C ALA A 43 1.70 26.83 18.77
N LEU A 44 2.93 26.96 19.32
CA LEU A 44 3.90 25.86 19.35
C LEU A 44 3.40 24.68 20.19
N CYS A 45 2.86 24.92 21.39
CA CYS A 45 2.33 23.86 22.24
C CYS A 45 1.15 23.15 21.58
N ALA A 46 0.21 23.89 20.97
CA ALA A 46 -0.92 23.28 20.27
C ALA A 46 -0.46 22.40 19.10
N THR A 47 0.48 22.86 18.29
CA THR A 47 1.05 22.10 17.17
C THR A 47 1.83 20.87 17.68
N ALA A 48 2.63 20.99 18.73
CA ALA A 48 3.38 19.89 19.29
C ALA A 48 2.46 18.79 19.84
N VAL A 49 1.39 19.16 20.55
CA VAL A 49 0.41 18.19 21.08
C VAL A 49 -0.35 17.51 19.95
N SER A 50 -0.83 18.25 18.95
CA SER A 50 -1.54 17.66 17.81
C SER A 50 -0.64 16.73 16.99
N ALA A 51 0.61 17.10 16.75
CA ALA A 51 1.60 16.25 16.09
C ALA A 51 1.89 15.00 16.91
N TYR A 52 2.07 15.13 18.23
CA TYR A 52 2.30 13.98 19.11
C TYR A 52 1.16 12.96 19.02
N ILE A 53 -0.08 13.44 19.14
CA ILE A 53 -1.26 12.58 19.08
C ILE A 53 -1.35 11.88 17.72
N LEU A 54 -1.18 12.62 16.63
CA LEU A 54 -1.23 12.09 15.28
C LEU A 54 -0.18 10.99 15.06
N HIS A 55 1.08 11.29 15.36
CA HIS A 55 2.16 10.33 15.18
C HIS A 55 2.00 9.09 16.07
N MET A 56 1.49 9.25 17.29
CA MET A 56 1.24 8.11 18.19
C MET A 56 0.11 7.21 17.69
N ILE A 57 -0.97 7.75 17.11
CA ILE A 57 -2.03 6.94 16.51
C ILE A 57 -1.45 6.05 15.40
N TYR A 58 -0.69 6.63 14.48
CA TYR A 58 -0.08 5.87 13.36
C TYR A 58 1.05 4.95 13.80
N TYR A 59 1.80 5.35 14.83
CA TYR A 59 2.76 4.43 15.45
C TYR A 59 2.06 3.18 15.98
N ILE A 60 0.96 3.32 16.69
CA ILE A 60 0.18 2.19 17.21
C ILE A 60 -0.33 1.32 16.06
N LEU A 61 -0.82 1.91 14.98
CA LEU A 61 -1.28 1.21 13.79
C LEU A 61 -0.17 0.34 13.16
N CYS A 62 0.98 0.95 12.88
CA CYS A 62 2.14 0.27 12.29
C CYS A 62 2.71 -0.78 13.26
N TYR A 63 2.87 -0.43 14.53
CA TYR A 63 3.38 -1.34 15.56
C TYR A 63 2.51 -2.58 15.71
N THR A 64 1.18 -2.40 15.75
CA THR A 64 0.25 -3.53 15.85
C THR A 64 0.34 -4.45 14.64
N THR A 65 0.53 -3.89 13.44
CA THR A 65 0.74 -4.67 12.22
C THR A 65 2.00 -5.53 12.31
N VAL A 66 3.12 -4.96 12.80
CA VAL A 66 4.36 -5.71 13.06
C VAL A 66 4.16 -6.79 14.11
N VAL A 67 3.43 -6.49 15.19
CA VAL A 67 3.09 -7.47 16.23
C VAL A 67 2.27 -8.63 15.65
N ILE A 68 1.27 -8.37 14.82
CA ILE A 68 0.49 -9.41 14.14
C ILE A 68 1.40 -10.28 13.26
N ALA A 69 2.28 -9.68 12.45
CA ALA A 69 3.24 -10.44 11.65
C ALA A 69 4.11 -11.36 12.52
N SER A 70 4.62 -10.83 13.63
CA SER A 70 5.44 -11.59 14.58
C SER A 70 4.67 -12.71 15.27
N LEU A 71 3.37 -12.52 15.54
CA LEU A 71 2.49 -13.55 16.11
C LEU A 71 2.19 -14.67 15.11
N MET A 72 2.09 -14.34 13.83
CA MET A 72 1.86 -15.31 12.75
C MET A 72 3.09 -16.14 12.42
N THR A 73 4.26 -15.72 12.85
CA THR A 73 5.55 -16.40 12.58
C THR A 73 6.17 -16.94 13.87
N GLY A 74 7.07 -17.91 13.74
CA GLY A 74 7.81 -18.48 14.86
C GLY A 74 9.29 -18.11 14.90
N HIS A 75 9.77 -17.37 13.89
CA HIS A 75 11.15 -16.97 13.73
C HIS A 75 11.26 -15.46 13.48
N LEU A 76 12.20 -14.79 14.15
CA LEU A 76 12.34 -13.33 14.10
C LEU A 76 12.54 -12.77 12.68
N VAL A 77 13.42 -13.40 11.91
CA VAL A 77 13.71 -12.96 10.53
C VAL A 77 12.46 -13.07 9.63
N ILE A 78 11.70 -14.15 9.78
CA ILE A 78 10.46 -14.34 9.03
C ILE A 78 9.38 -13.35 9.48
N GLY A 79 9.34 -13.04 10.78
CA GLY A 79 8.48 -11.99 11.33
C GLY A 79 8.78 -10.62 10.73
N PHE A 80 10.06 -10.30 10.56
CA PHE A 80 10.48 -9.06 9.89
C PHE A 80 10.03 -9.01 8.42
N PHE A 81 10.29 -10.04 7.63
CA PHE A 81 9.79 -10.10 6.25
C PHE A 81 8.27 -10.14 6.18
N GLY A 82 7.61 -10.84 7.10
CA GLY A 82 6.15 -10.86 7.22
C GLY A 82 5.56 -9.47 7.49
N SER A 83 6.22 -8.67 8.33
CA SER A 83 5.78 -7.29 8.57
C SER A 83 5.92 -6.41 7.33
N MET A 84 7.00 -6.57 6.56
CA MET A 84 7.16 -5.89 5.28
C MET A 84 6.06 -6.28 4.28
N VAL A 85 5.74 -7.57 4.19
CA VAL A 85 4.63 -8.03 3.34
C VAL A 85 3.32 -7.39 3.77
N LEU A 86 2.97 -7.39 5.05
CA LEU A 86 1.72 -6.78 5.52
C LEU A 86 1.66 -5.26 5.28
N MET A 87 2.80 -4.58 5.30
CA MET A 87 2.86 -3.13 5.08
C MET A 87 2.86 -2.74 3.60
N PHE A 88 3.54 -3.51 2.74
CA PHE A 88 3.79 -3.10 1.36
C PHE A 88 3.08 -3.92 0.30
N TYR A 89 2.39 -5.01 0.67
CA TYR A 89 1.69 -5.86 -0.30
C TYR A 89 0.62 -5.09 -1.10
N MET A 90 -0.26 -4.35 -0.42
CA MET A 90 -1.33 -3.60 -1.09
C MET A 90 -0.80 -2.46 -1.96
N PRO A 91 0.14 -1.62 -1.50
CA PRO A 91 0.80 -0.63 -2.36
C PRO A 91 1.42 -1.24 -3.62
N ILE A 92 2.19 -2.31 -3.48
CA ILE A 92 2.84 -2.97 -4.61
C ILE A 92 1.79 -3.55 -5.57
N ALA A 93 0.77 -4.23 -5.05
CA ALA A 93 -0.28 -4.80 -5.87
C ALA A 93 -1.09 -3.71 -6.60
N ALA A 94 -1.48 -2.64 -5.91
CA ALA A 94 -2.24 -1.54 -6.49
C ALA A 94 -1.46 -0.82 -7.59
N SER A 95 -0.18 -0.47 -7.34
CA SER A 95 0.68 0.15 -8.35
C SER A 95 0.93 -0.75 -9.55
N LEU A 96 1.02 -2.07 -9.33
CA LEU A 96 1.16 -3.03 -10.42
C LEU A 96 -0.11 -3.10 -11.28
N PHE A 97 -1.29 -3.12 -10.66
CA PHE A 97 -2.55 -3.09 -11.39
C PHE A 97 -2.73 -1.78 -12.16
N GLU A 98 -2.36 -0.65 -11.57
CA GLU A 98 -2.35 0.65 -12.25
C GLU A 98 -1.44 0.66 -13.46
N SER A 99 -0.21 0.12 -13.35
CA SER A 99 0.72 -0.08 -14.48
C SER A 99 0.08 -0.92 -15.60
N PHE A 100 -0.72 -1.93 -15.26
CA PHE A 100 -1.45 -2.71 -16.26
C PHE A 100 -2.55 -1.90 -16.95
N PHE A 101 -3.29 -1.07 -16.22
CA PHE A 101 -4.28 -0.17 -16.82
C PHE A 101 -3.60 0.79 -17.80
N GLU A 102 -2.50 1.42 -17.41
CA GLU A 102 -1.73 2.33 -18.28
C GLU A 102 -1.12 1.62 -19.49
N SER A 103 -0.70 0.36 -19.33
CA SER A 103 -0.01 -0.39 -20.39
C SER A 103 -0.95 -1.02 -21.41
N PHE A 104 -2.16 -1.40 -21.02
CA PHE A 104 -3.05 -2.22 -21.84
C PHE A 104 -4.32 -1.52 -22.28
N PHE A 105 -4.79 -0.48 -21.55
CA PHE A 105 -6.01 0.25 -21.90
C PHE A 105 -5.70 1.63 -22.46
N LEU A 106 -6.13 1.87 -23.70
CA LEU A 106 -5.93 3.15 -24.38
C LEU A 106 -6.80 4.27 -23.82
N SER A 107 -7.98 3.90 -23.30
CA SER A 107 -8.93 4.84 -22.71
C SER A 107 -8.63 5.15 -21.23
N TYR A 108 -7.61 4.51 -20.63
CA TYR A 108 -7.27 4.77 -19.24
C TYR A 108 -6.64 6.15 -19.09
N TYR A 109 -7.24 6.92 -18.20
CA TYR A 109 -6.73 8.22 -17.78
C TYR A 109 -6.50 8.20 -16.26
N TYR A 110 -5.34 8.65 -15.82
CA TYR A 110 -5.03 8.75 -14.39
C TYR A 110 -5.83 9.87 -13.73
N PRO A 111 -6.78 9.56 -12.84
CA PRO A 111 -7.68 10.56 -12.24
C PRO A 111 -7.04 11.38 -11.10
N GLY A 112 -5.74 11.20 -10.83
CA GLY A 112 -5.05 11.86 -9.72
C GLY A 112 -5.31 11.21 -8.37
N ASP A 113 -5.26 12.02 -7.30
CA ASP A 113 -5.32 11.56 -5.89
C ASP A 113 -6.64 10.86 -5.50
N ASP A 114 -7.68 11.00 -6.29
CA ASP A 114 -8.99 10.35 -6.06
C ASP A 114 -9.11 8.98 -6.76
N SER A 115 -8.01 8.44 -7.29
CA SER A 115 -8.02 7.15 -7.97
C SER A 115 -8.37 6.00 -7.03
N VAL A 116 -8.98 4.94 -7.59
CA VAL A 116 -9.25 3.70 -6.85
C VAL A 116 -7.93 3.09 -6.38
N PHE A 117 -6.88 3.19 -7.19
CA PHE A 117 -5.55 2.66 -6.86
C PHE A 117 -4.92 3.41 -5.70
N GLU A 118 -5.03 4.73 -5.65
CA GLU A 118 -4.57 5.53 -4.52
C GLU A 118 -5.26 5.12 -3.22
N ASN A 119 -6.57 4.91 -3.26
CA ASN A 119 -7.32 4.42 -2.11
C ASN A 119 -6.88 3.00 -1.68
N LEU A 120 -6.52 2.11 -2.62
CA LEU A 120 -5.97 0.79 -2.32
C LEU A 120 -4.57 0.87 -1.72
N ILE A 121 -3.72 1.76 -2.22
CA ILE A 121 -2.39 2.04 -1.67
C ILE A 121 -2.50 2.47 -0.20
N ARG A 122 -3.48 3.29 0.13
CA ARG A 122 -3.76 3.80 1.47
C ARG A 122 -4.29 2.75 2.45
N ILE A 123 -4.65 1.54 2.02
CA ILE A 123 -4.90 0.41 2.94
C ILE A 123 -3.63 0.06 3.73
N SER A 124 -2.45 0.35 3.21
CA SER A 124 -1.20 0.19 3.94
C SER A 124 -1.10 1.15 5.11
N PRO A 125 -0.78 0.66 6.34
CA PRO A 125 -0.57 1.53 7.50
C PRO A 125 0.48 2.62 7.27
N VAL A 126 1.54 2.30 6.53
CA VAL A 126 2.65 3.24 6.24
C VAL A 126 2.20 4.30 5.23
N MET A 127 1.51 3.90 4.16
CA MET A 127 1.07 4.84 3.12
C MET A 127 -0.02 5.77 3.65
N GLU A 128 -0.95 5.25 4.44
CA GLU A 128 -1.96 6.08 5.10
C GLU A 128 -1.34 7.08 6.07
N TYR A 129 -0.27 6.68 6.80
CA TYR A 129 0.49 7.58 7.63
C TYR A 129 1.14 8.71 6.81
N VAL A 130 1.84 8.37 5.72
CA VAL A 130 2.48 9.35 4.83
C VAL A 130 1.45 10.33 4.26
N HIS A 131 0.32 9.83 3.76
CA HIS A 131 -0.77 10.64 3.24
C HIS A 131 -1.33 11.60 4.32
N THR A 132 -1.59 11.10 5.53
CA THR A 132 -2.13 11.93 6.61
C THR A 132 -1.14 12.99 7.09
N VAL A 133 0.15 12.67 7.13
CA VAL A 133 1.20 13.67 7.46
C VAL A 133 1.28 14.74 6.38
N SER A 134 1.13 14.40 5.11
CA SER A 134 1.05 15.37 4.02
C SER A 134 -0.16 16.31 4.18
N LEU A 135 -1.35 15.76 4.44
CA LEU A 135 -2.55 16.56 4.72
C LEU A 135 -2.36 17.47 5.93
N TYR A 136 -1.72 16.98 6.99
CA TYR A 136 -1.43 17.78 8.19
C TYR A 136 -0.45 18.94 7.90
N ALA A 137 0.57 18.69 7.08
CA ALA A 137 1.52 19.73 6.65
C ALA A 137 0.83 20.80 5.78
N ASP A 138 -0.13 20.40 4.95
CA ASP A 138 -0.97 21.30 4.14
C ASP A 138 -2.08 21.99 4.94
N GLN A 139 -2.12 21.83 6.27
CA GLN A 139 -3.13 22.37 7.17
C GLN A 139 -4.57 21.93 6.84
N LYS A 140 -4.73 20.78 6.17
CA LYS A 140 -6.03 20.17 5.88
C LYS A 140 -6.58 19.44 7.12
N PRO A 141 -7.91 19.27 7.23
CA PRO A 141 -8.52 18.59 8.38
C PRO A 141 -8.18 17.08 8.38
N VAL A 142 -7.41 16.62 9.37
CA VAL A 142 -6.97 15.21 9.50
C VAL A 142 -7.74 14.43 10.56
N ALA A 143 -8.64 15.08 11.29
CA ALA A 143 -9.31 14.48 12.47
C ALA A 143 -10.12 13.22 12.12
N MET A 144 -10.85 13.20 11.00
CA MET A 144 -11.65 12.06 10.56
C MET A 144 -10.76 10.88 10.18
N VAL A 145 -9.69 11.14 9.43
CA VAL A 145 -8.75 10.12 8.98
C VAL A 145 -7.99 9.52 10.17
N ALA A 146 -7.53 10.36 11.09
CA ALA A 146 -6.89 9.92 12.32
C ALA A 146 -7.83 9.10 13.22
N ALA A 147 -9.11 9.49 13.31
CA ALA A 147 -10.11 8.72 14.06
C ALA A 147 -10.35 7.34 13.41
N ALA A 148 -10.43 7.26 12.08
CA ALA A 148 -10.53 5.99 11.37
C ALA A 148 -9.29 5.09 11.62
N ALA A 149 -8.08 5.66 11.55
CA ALA A 149 -6.84 4.94 11.86
C ALA A 149 -6.82 4.42 13.32
N LEU A 150 -7.34 5.20 14.26
CA LEU A 150 -7.47 4.76 15.65
C LEU A 150 -8.44 3.58 15.79
N ILE A 151 -9.60 3.62 15.13
CA ILE A 151 -10.57 2.52 15.14
C ILE A 151 -9.94 1.25 14.55
N VAL A 152 -9.27 1.36 13.40
CA VAL A 152 -8.55 0.24 12.78
C VAL A 152 -7.48 -0.31 13.73
N SER A 153 -6.72 0.56 14.40
CA SER A 153 -5.71 0.15 15.38
C SER A 153 -6.33 -0.67 16.52
N LEU A 154 -7.48 -0.25 17.05
CA LEU A 154 -8.18 -0.98 18.12
C LEU A 154 -8.67 -2.35 17.63
N LEU A 155 -9.18 -2.45 16.40
CA LEU A 155 -9.57 -3.73 15.81
C LEU A 155 -8.36 -4.66 15.61
N LEU A 156 -7.24 -4.12 15.17
CA LEU A 156 -6.00 -4.89 15.02
C LEU A 156 -5.44 -5.35 16.38
N ILE A 157 -5.53 -4.53 17.44
CA ILE A 157 -5.14 -4.92 18.79
C ILE A 157 -6.01 -6.09 19.28
N ALA A 158 -7.32 -6.03 19.06
CA ALA A 158 -8.23 -7.13 19.39
C ALA A 158 -7.87 -8.41 18.62
N ALA A 159 -7.56 -8.29 17.32
CA ALA A 159 -7.09 -9.41 16.51
C ALA A 159 -5.74 -9.96 17.02
N ALA A 160 -4.80 -9.10 17.41
CA ALA A 160 -3.52 -9.52 17.97
C ALA A 160 -3.69 -10.30 19.30
N VAL A 161 -4.55 -9.83 20.18
CA VAL A 161 -4.90 -10.55 21.44
C VAL A 161 -5.50 -11.92 21.11
N PHE A 162 -6.41 -11.99 20.14
CA PHE A 162 -7.02 -13.25 19.71
C PHE A 162 -5.98 -14.23 19.13
N LEU A 163 -5.11 -13.74 18.26
CA LEU A 163 -4.02 -14.55 17.67
C LEU A 163 -3.05 -15.03 18.74
N TYR A 164 -2.70 -14.19 19.70
CA TYR A 164 -1.82 -14.57 20.82
C TYR A 164 -2.42 -15.71 21.65
N LYS A 165 -3.72 -15.67 21.93
CA LYS A 165 -4.43 -16.76 22.62
C LYS A 165 -4.39 -18.08 21.84
N LYS A 166 -4.57 -18.01 20.53
CA LYS A 166 -4.62 -19.17 19.63
C LYS A 166 -3.24 -19.69 19.23
N ARG A 167 -2.19 -18.93 19.46
CA ARG A 167 -0.83 -19.29 19.06
C ARG A 167 -0.36 -20.55 19.76
N PRO A 168 0.05 -21.61 19.01
CA PRO A 168 0.60 -22.82 19.59
C PRO A 168 1.92 -22.53 20.32
N SER A 169 2.15 -23.18 21.47
CA SER A 169 3.43 -23.08 22.20
C SER A 169 4.62 -23.61 21.39
N GLU A 170 4.37 -24.53 20.46
CA GLU A 170 5.35 -25.18 19.59
C GLU A 170 5.68 -24.36 18.31
N ALA A 171 5.18 -23.13 18.23
CA ALA A 171 5.43 -22.27 17.07
C ALA A 171 6.86 -21.69 17.05
N ALA A 172 7.55 -21.69 18.19
CA ALA A 172 8.91 -21.18 18.28
C ALA A 172 9.87 -21.99 17.37
N GLY A 173 10.62 -21.28 16.54
CA GLY A 173 11.55 -21.87 15.57
C GLY A 173 10.92 -22.35 14.25
N LYS A 174 9.59 -22.37 14.12
CA LYS A 174 8.92 -22.66 12.85
C LYS A 174 8.81 -21.39 12.02
N ALA A 175 8.81 -21.52 10.69
CA ALA A 175 8.62 -20.38 9.80
C ALA A 175 7.30 -19.67 10.07
N MET A 176 6.19 -20.44 10.12
CA MET A 176 4.86 -19.93 10.39
C MET A 176 4.26 -20.60 11.63
N ALA A 177 3.62 -19.80 12.49
CA ALA A 177 2.93 -20.28 13.67
C ALA A 177 1.62 -21.02 13.33
N PHE A 178 0.95 -20.61 12.24
CA PHE A 178 -0.32 -21.18 11.79
C PHE A 178 -0.11 -21.84 10.40
N ALA A 179 -0.25 -23.15 10.33
CA ALA A 179 -0.07 -23.91 9.10
C ALA A 179 -1.08 -23.52 7.99
N VAL A 180 -2.28 -23.10 8.39
CA VAL A 180 -3.36 -22.73 7.45
C VAL A 180 -3.03 -21.45 6.67
N SER A 181 -2.22 -20.54 7.20
CA SER A 181 -1.84 -19.31 6.51
C SER A 181 -0.74 -19.49 5.46
N GLN A 182 0.05 -20.56 5.54
CA GLN A 182 1.17 -20.80 4.63
C GLN A 182 0.77 -20.82 3.15
N PRO A 183 -0.22 -21.64 2.70
CA PRO A 183 -0.60 -21.70 1.29
C PRO A 183 -1.16 -20.37 0.78
N VAL A 184 -1.94 -19.67 1.60
CA VAL A 184 -2.54 -18.40 1.20
C VAL A 184 -1.47 -17.33 0.95
N ILE A 185 -0.56 -17.15 1.91
CA ILE A 185 0.54 -16.16 1.79
C ILE A 185 1.45 -16.51 0.61
N ARG A 186 1.77 -17.81 0.42
CA ARG A 186 2.57 -18.29 -0.72
C ARG A 186 1.94 -17.91 -2.04
N VAL A 187 0.66 -18.23 -2.24
CA VAL A 187 -0.05 -17.93 -3.49
C VAL A 187 -0.11 -16.42 -3.73
N LEU A 188 -0.50 -15.64 -2.74
CA LEU A 188 -0.62 -14.19 -2.88
C LEU A 188 0.71 -13.53 -3.28
N ILE A 189 1.80 -13.88 -2.59
CA ILE A 189 3.13 -13.30 -2.90
C ILE A 189 3.60 -13.76 -4.28
N THR A 190 3.42 -15.07 -4.61
CA THR A 190 3.87 -15.62 -5.89
C THR A 190 3.13 -15.00 -7.08
N VAL A 191 1.82 -14.74 -6.96
CA VAL A 191 1.03 -14.08 -8.01
C VAL A 191 1.52 -12.66 -8.25
N VAL A 192 1.62 -11.84 -7.19
CA VAL A 192 2.05 -10.43 -7.35
C VAL A 192 3.50 -10.34 -7.84
N ALA A 193 4.40 -11.18 -7.32
CA ALA A 193 5.80 -11.20 -7.78
C ALA A 193 5.91 -11.68 -9.24
N GLY A 194 5.14 -12.70 -9.63
CA GLY A 194 5.07 -13.15 -11.01
C GLY A 194 4.60 -12.06 -11.96
N LEU A 195 3.48 -11.42 -11.63
CA LEU A 195 2.94 -10.29 -12.39
C LEU A 195 3.93 -9.13 -12.48
N GLY A 196 4.58 -8.75 -11.37
CA GLY A 196 5.55 -7.65 -11.34
C GLY A 196 6.78 -7.90 -12.21
N ILE A 197 7.31 -9.15 -12.20
CA ILE A 197 8.42 -9.51 -13.10
C ILE A 197 7.94 -9.56 -14.55
N GLY A 198 6.71 -10.00 -14.81
CA GLY A 198 6.09 -9.95 -16.13
C GLY A 198 5.99 -8.52 -16.67
N ASP A 199 5.51 -7.58 -15.86
CA ASP A 199 5.41 -6.16 -16.18
C ASP A 199 6.78 -5.54 -16.44
N PHE A 200 7.77 -5.87 -15.62
CA PHE A 200 9.16 -5.47 -15.84
C PHE A 200 9.69 -5.91 -17.21
N PHE A 201 9.48 -7.18 -17.60
CA PHE A 201 9.89 -7.65 -18.93
C PHE A 201 9.09 -7.01 -20.06
N TRP A 202 7.81 -6.71 -19.84
CA TRP A 202 6.99 -5.94 -20.77
C TRP A 202 7.54 -4.54 -20.96
N SER A 203 7.91 -3.85 -19.90
CA SER A 203 8.44 -2.47 -19.98
C SER A 203 9.74 -2.39 -20.79
N LEU A 204 10.58 -3.46 -20.73
CA LEU A 204 11.85 -3.54 -21.45
C LEU A 204 11.68 -3.86 -22.94
N GLN A 205 10.80 -4.80 -23.27
CA GLN A 205 10.75 -5.39 -24.62
C GLN A 205 9.46 -5.11 -25.38
N ARG A 206 8.41 -4.63 -24.71
CA ARG A 206 7.06 -4.41 -25.27
C ARG A 206 6.54 -5.63 -26.04
N SER A 207 6.89 -6.84 -25.61
CA SER A 207 6.56 -8.10 -26.26
C SER A 207 5.79 -9.04 -25.32
N ASN A 208 4.67 -9.59 -25.82
CA ASN A 208 3.85 -10.54 -25.08
C ASN A 208 4.63 -11.79 -24.66
N GLY A 209 5.54 -12.28 -25.53
CA GLY A 209 6.35 -13.46 -25.21
C GLY A 209 7.28 -13.23 -24.03
N TRP A 210 7.93 -12.07 -23.97
CA TRP A 210 8.80 -11.70 -22.86
C TRP A 210 8.01 -11.45 -21.57
N MET A 211 6.82 -10.88 -21.67
CA MET A 211 5.94 -10.68 -20.53
C MET A 211 5.50 -12.03 -19.91
N VAL A 212 5.04 -12.97 -20.72
CA VAL A 212 4.68 -14.33 -20.26
C VAL A 212 5.90 -15.05 -19.66
N PHE A 213 7.05 -14.94 -20.31
CA PHE A 213 8.30 -15.48 -19.77
C PHE A 213 8.61 -14.88 -18.39
N GLY A 214 8.47 -13.55 -18.23
CA GLY A 214 8.66 -12.87 -16.96
C GLY A 214 7.72 -13.37 -15.86
N VAL A 215 6.42 -13.56 -16.17
CA VAL A 215 5.45 -14.10 -15.22
C VAL A 215 5.83 -15.50 -14.76
N VAL A 216 6.20 -16.38 -15.69
CA VAL A 216 6.58 -17.78 -15.35
C VAL A 216 7.86 -17.79 -14.52
N CYS A 217 8.91 -17.09 -14.96
CA CYS A 217 10.17 -17.00 -14.22
C CYS A 217 9.97 -16.38 -12.83
N GLY A 218 9.20 -15.30 -12.76
CA GLY A 218 8.90 -14.61 -11.50
C GLY A 218 8.14 -15.49 -10.52
N SER A 219 7.15 -16.23 -11.00
CA SER A 219 6.41 -17.20 -10.19
C SER A 219 7.30 -18.33 -9.67
N VAL A 220 8.17 -18.87 -10.50
CA VAL A 220 9.10 -19.93 -10.09
C VAL A 220 10.10 -19.42 -9.06
N ILE A 221 10.73 -18.27 -9.31
CA ILE A 221 11.73 -17.70 -8.42
C ILE A 221 11.11 -17.36 -7.06
N SER A 222 9.98 -16.66 -7.05
CA SER A 222 9.32 -16.27 -5.80
C SER A 222 8.84 -17.49 -5.00
N HIS A 223 8.29 -18.50 -5.67
CA HIS A 223 7.92 -19.76 -5.01
C HIS A 223 9.13 -20.45 -4.37
N CYS A 224 10.24 -20.57 -5.10
CA CYS A 224 11.47 -21.16 -4.57
C CYS A 224 12.02 -20.39 -3.36
N VAL A 225 11.99 -19.06 -3.41
CA VAL A 225 12.38 -18.21 -2.27
C VAL A 225 11.50 -18.47 -1.05
N ILE A 226 10.18 -18.50 -1.23
CA ILE A 226 9.23 -18.75 -0.14
C ILE A 226 9.42 -20.16 0.45
N GLU A 227 9.57 -21.19 -0.39
CA GLU A 227 9.82 -22.57 0.08
C GLU A 227 11.15 -22.67 0.85
N SER A 228 12.20 -21.98 0.37
CA SER A 228 13.47 -21.90 1.09
C SER A 228 13.31 -21.28 2.49
N ILE A 229 12.52 -20.19 2.58
CA ILE A 229 12.22 -19.52 3.85
C ILE A 229 11.37 -20.42 4.77
N TYR A 230 10.38 -21.12 4.23
CA TYR A 230 9.48 -21.95 5.04
C TYR A 230 10.14 -23.22 5.59
N HIS A 231 11.06 -23.79 4.84
CA HIS A 231 11.70 -25.05 5.21
C HIS A 231 13.14 -24.92 5.73
N PHE A 232 13.77 -23.73 5.56
CA PHE A 232 15.21 -23.53 5.83
C PHE A 232 16.11 -24.57 5.13
N ASP A 233 15.64 -25.13 4.00
CA ASP A 233 16.30 -26.21 3.28
C ASP A 233 16.13 -26.02 1.77
N PHE A 234 17.23 -25.77 1.07
CA PHE A 234 17.26 -25.62 -0.39
C PHE A 234 16.87 -26.89 -1.16
N ARG A 235 16.85 -28.06 -0.52
CA ARG A 235 16.42 -29.30 -1.16
C ARG A 235 14.90 -29.35 -1.39
N LYS A 236 14.16 -28.49 -0.71
CA LYS A 236 12.69 -28.43 -0.76
C LYS A 236 12.14 -27.30 -1.63
N LEU A 237 12.96 -26.66 -2.47
CA LEU A 237 12.57 -25.54 -3.33
C LEU A 237 11.35 -25.81 -4.19
N PHE A 238 11.19 -27.04 -4.67
CA PHE A 238 10.05 -27.46 -5.50
C PHE A 238 9.00 -28.26 -4.71
N SER A 239 8.90 -28.05 -3.40
CA SER A 239 7.77 -28.55 -2.63
C SER A 239 6.49 -27.84 -3.07
N HIS A 240 5.34 -28.49 -2.88
CA HIS A 240 4.02 -27.93 -3.21
C HIS A 240 3.90 -27.41 -4.67
N LYS A 241 4.35 -28.20 -5.63
CA LYS A 241 4.30 -27.88 -7.09
C LYS A 241 2.89 -27.51 -7.57
N GLU A 242 1.86 -28.08 -6.96
CA GLU A 242 0.46 -27.77 -7.24
C GLU A 242 0.14 -26.29 -6.96
N GLN A 243 0.68 -25.73 -5.87
CA GLN A 243 0.48 -24.33 -5.53
C GLN A 243 1.29 -23.41 -6.45
N LEU A 244 2.48 -23.81 -6.87
CA LEU A 244 3.24 -23.11 -7.90
C LEU A 244 2.45 -23.06 -9.21
N ALA A 245 1.94 -24.22 -9.68
CA ALA A 245 1.15 -24.29 -10.90
C ALA A 245 -0.11 -23.41 -10.79
N PHE A 246 -0.84 -23.49 -9.67
CA PHE A 246 -2.01 -22.67 -9.42
C PHE A 246 -1.68 -21.17 -9.44
N SER A 247 -0.63 -20.74 -8.74
CA SER A 247 -0.22 -19.33 -8.69
C SER A 247 0.20 -18.79 -10.06
N THR A 248 0.95 -19.62 -10.83
CA THR A 248 1.38 -19.26 -12.18
C THR A 248 0.20 -19.12 -13.13
N ILE A 249 -0.74 -20.08 -13.09
CA ILE A 249 -1.96 -20.05 -13.91
C ILE A 249 -2.81 -18.84 -13.52
N ALA A 250 -2.98 -18.56 -12.23
CA ALA A 250 -3.72 -17.40 -11.75
C ALA A 250 -3.08 -16.09 -12.22
N ALA A 251 -1.75 -15.95 -12.13
CA ALA A 251 -1.04 -14.78 -12.62
C ALA A 251 -1.20 -14.61 -14.15
N LEU A 252 -1.08 -15.68 -14.92
CA LEU A 252 -1.31 -15.63 -16.37
C LEU A 252 -2.78 -15.31 -16.71
N ALA A 253 -3.74 -15.84 -15.98
CA ALA A 253 -5.16 -15.53 -16.17
C ALA A 253 -5.46 -14.04 -15.92
N ILE A 254 -4.90 -13.47 -14.85
CA ILE A 254 -4.99 -12.03 -14.57
C ILE A 254 -4.37 -11.23 -15.72
N LEU A 255 -3.13 -11.56 -16.10
CA LEU A 255 -2.44 -10.89 -17.19
C LEU A 255 -3.23 -10.90 -18.50
N PHE A 256 -3.74 -12.06 -18.91
CA PHE A 256 -4.53 -12.20 -20.13
C PHE A 256 -5.88 -11.49 -20.04
N SER A 257 -6.47 -11.36 -18.84
CA SER A 257 -7.70 -10.58 -18.63
C SER A 257 -7.50 -9.11 -19.02
N PHE A 258 -6.35 -8.53 -18.65
CA PHE A 258 -5.99 -7.18 -19.05
C PHE A 258 -5.65 -7.10 -20.53
N ARG A 259 -4.84 -8.03 -21.01
CA ARG A 259 -4.34 -8.01 -22.40
C ARG A 259 -5.44 -8.13 -23.45
N PHE A 260 -6.49 -8.86 -23.17
CA PHE A 260 -7.62 -9.10 -24.08
C PHE A 260 -8.86 -8.28 -23.73
N ASP A 261 -8.74 -7.33 -22.82
CA ASP A 261 -9.86 -6.51 -22.36
C ASP A 261 -11.14 -7.34 -22.07
N VAL A 262 -10.96 -8.42 -21.27
CA VAL A 262 -12.08 -9.33 -20.94
C VAL A 262 -13.22 -8.59 -20.24
N PHE A 263 -12.93 -7.49 -19.58
CA PHE A 263 -13.89 -6.65 -18.87
C PHE A 263 -14.52 -5.59 -19.75
N GLY A 264 -14.09 -5.42 -21.01
CA GLY A 264 -14.63 -4.44 -21.94
C GLY A 264 -14.37 -3.00 -21.53
N TYR A 265 -13.22 -2.72 -20.89
CA TYR A 265 -12.89 -1.39 -20.38
C TYR A 265 -12.73 -0.37 -21.51
N ASP A 266 -11.95 -0.71 -22.56
CA ASP A 266 -11.74 0.15 -23.74
C ASP A 266 -12.96 0.19 -24.69
N THR A 267 -13.83 -0.80 -24.59
CA THR A 267 -15.04 -0.89 -25.46
C THR A 267 -16.27 -0.23 -24.84
N TYR A 268 -16.17 0.20 -23.57
CA TYR A 268 -17.27 0.86 -22.89
C TYR A 268 -17.45 2.29 -23.40
N LEU A 269 -18.60 2.54 -24.05
CA LEU A 269 -19.03 3.88 -24.46
C LEU A 269 -20.24 4.28 -23.59
N PRO A 270 -20.14 5.35 -22.79
CA PRO A 270 -21.29 5.85 -22.06
C PRO A 270 -22.34 6.39 -23.03
N SER A 271 -23.62 6.20 -22.70
CA SER A 271 -24.71 6.80 -23.48
C SER A 271 -24.70 8.33 -23.32
N ALA A 272 -25.05 9.06 -24.38
CA ALA A 272 -24.96 10.53 -24.43
C ALA A 272 -25.72 11.25 -23.29
N ASP A 273 -26.80 10.64 -22.77
CA ASP A 273 -27.56 11.13 -21.63
C ASP A 273 -26.84 11.05 -20.28
N LYS A 274 -25.74 10.28 -20.21
CA LYS A 274 -24.91 10.11 -19.00
C LYS A 274 -23.61 10.89 -19.05
N VAL A 275 -23.31 11.52 -20.19
CA VAL A 275 -22.08 12.30 -20.37
C VAL A 275 -22.35 13.74 -19.98
N ALA A 276 -21.71 14.22 -18.90
CA ALA A 276 -21.81 15.61 -18.48
C ALA A 276 -20.87 16.52 -19.28
N TYR A 277 -19.64 16.05 -19.53
CA TYR A 277 -18.62 16.72 -20.35
C TYR A 277 -17.66 15.68 -20.90
N ALA A 278 -17.00 16.02 -21.99
CA ALA A 278 -15.91 15.23 -22.58
C ALA A 278 -14.70 16.12 -22.82
N SER A 279 -13.51 15.56 -22.70
CA SER A 279 -12.25 16.25 -22.98
C SER A 279 -11.38 15.39 -23.89
N VAL A 280 -10.60 16.05 -24.75
CA VAL A 280 -9.62 15.39 -25.62
C VAL A 280 -8.22 15.86 -25.21
N ASP A 281 -7.38 14.92 -24.79
CA ASP A 281 -5.96 15.17 -24.58
C ASP A 281 -5.16 14.64 -25.79
N ILE A 282 -4.41 15.53 -26.43
CA ILE A 282 -3.51 15.17 -27.52
C ILE A 282 -2.08 15.38 -27.00
N GLY A 283 -1.46 14.29 -26.56
CA GLY A 283 -0.09 14.32 -26.03
C GLY A 283 0.89 15.00 -26.98
N ARG A 284 1.69 15.94 -26.47
CA ARG A 284 2.66 16.83 -27.16
C ARG A 284 2.09 17.99 -27.98
N LEU A 285 0.82 17.98 -28.36
CA LEU A 285 0.23 19.14 -29.06
C LEU A 285 -0.17 20.22 -28.04
N ASN A 286 -0.60 19.82 -26.87
CA ASN A 286 -1.04 20.73 -25.82
C ASN A 286 0.12 21.35 -25.02
N ASP A 287 1.33 20.82 -25.13
CA ASP A 287 2.50 21.32 -24.40
C ASP A 287 3.00 22.70 -24.92
N TRP A 288 2.56 23.16 -26.10
CA TRP A 288 3.12 24.31 -26.79
C TRP A 288 2.11 25.36 -27.28
N VAL A 289 0.82 25.13 -27.13
CA VAL A 289 -0.21 26.02 -27.65
C VAL A 289 -1.13 26.49 -26.54
N SER A 290 -1.02 27.75 -26.14
CA SER A 290 -2.00 28.36 -25.27
C SER A 290 -3.24 28.77 -26.07
N TYR A 291 -4.23 27.89 -26.11
CA TYR A 291 -5.57 28.22 -26.56
C TYR A 291 -6.45 28.49 -25.33
N GLY A 292 -7.06 29.65 -25.28
CA GLY A 292 -8.07 29.98 -24.30
C GLY A 292 -7.58 30.91 -23.18
N LYS A 293 -8.51 31.46 -22.45
CA LYS A 293 -8.26 32.37 -21.32
C LYS A 293 -7.32 31.71 -20.33
N VAL A 294 -6.16 32.30 -20.15
CA VAL A 294 -5.31 32.04 -18.99
C VAL A 294 -6.13 32.38 -17.75
N VAL A 295 -6.44 31.40 -16.93
CA VAL A 295 -6.97 31.65 -15.58
C VAL A 295 -5.79 32.15 -14.77
N GLU A 296 -5.87 33.39 -14.36
CA GLU A 296 -4.77 34.24 -13.90
C GLU A 296 -4.09 33.80 -12.59
N ASP A 297 -4.42 32.68 -11.97
CA ASP A 297 -3.94 32.29 -10.64
C ASP A 297 -3.29 30.91 -10.51
N GLN A 298 -2.84 30.30 -11.60
CA GLN A 298 -2.03 29.08 -11.48
C GLN A 298 -0.58 29.36 -11.87
N GLU A 299 0.29 29.43 -10.87
CA GLU A 299 1.74 29.36 -11.07
C GLU A 299 2.10 28.07 -11.83
N ILE A 300 2.56 28.24 -13.05
CA ILE A 300 3.00 27.13 -13.91
C ILE A 300 4.40 26.71 -13.45
N HIS A 301 4.46 25.85 -12.44
CA HIS A 301 5.67 25.14 -12.08
C HIS A 301 5.71 23.82 -12.83
N GLY A 302 6.06 23.85 -14.14
CA GLY A 302 6.45 22.67 -14.90
C GLY A 302 5.45 21.50 -14.98
N GLN A 303 4.22 21.69 -14.55
CA GLN A 303 3.17 20.69 -14.65
C GLN A 303 2.43 20.82 -15.99
N ARG A 304 2.12 19.68 -16.60
CA ARG A 304 1.27 19.60 -17.77
C ARG A 304 -0.06 20.29 -17.48
N VAL A 305 -0.33 21.38 -18.18
CA VAL A 305 -1.65 22.01 -18.15
C VAL A 305 -2.51 21.21 -19.12
N LEU A 306 -3.41 20.39 -18.58
CA LEU A 306 -4.45 19.73 -19.33
C LEU A 306 -5.48 20.79 -19.73
N TYR A 307 -5.51 21.19 -20.97
CA TYR A 307 -6.60 21.98 -21.52
C TYR A 307 -7.76 21.02 -21.81
N SER A 308 -8.73 20.96 -20.90
CA SER A 308 -10.00 20.30 -21.18
C SER A 308 -10.87 21.26 -21.99
N TYR A 309 -11.20 20.89 -23.21
CA TYR A 309 -12.36 21.46 -23.89
C TYR A 309 -13.59 20.77 -23.33
N GLU A 310 -14.43 21.51 -22.63
CA GLU A 310 -15.75 21.05 -22.22
C GLU A 310 -16.65 21.09 -23.45
N PHE A 311 -16.98 19.93 -23.96
CA PHE A 311 -18.03 19.78 -24.97
C PHE A 311 -19.35 19.59 -24.25
N THR A 312 -20.34 20.39 -24.61
CA THR A 312 -21.72 20.16 -24.13
C THR A 312 -22.33 18.94 -24.81
N PRO A 313 -23.32 18.25 -24.19
CA PRO A 313 -23.96 17.08 -24.81
C PRO A 313 -24.57 17.32 -26.20
N SER A 314 -24.82 18.58 -26.59
CA SER A 314 -25.29 18.98 -27.92
C SER A 314 -24.18 19.09 -28.96
N GLU A 315 -22.89 19.00 -28.56
CA GLU A 315 -21.71 19.10 -29.42
C GLU A 315 -21.01 17.75 -29.63
N ILE A 316 -21.47 16.71 -28.92
CA ILE A 316 -21.05 15.32 -29.06
C ILE A 316 -22.01 14.57 -30.00
#